data_727260e043970ab503cf3b1ff84d469d
#
_entry.id   727260e043970ab503cf3b1ff84d469d
#
_cell.length_a   1.000
_cell.length_b   1.000
_cell.length_c   1.000
_cell.angle_alpha   90.00
_cell.angle_beta   90.00
_cell.angle_gamma   90.00
#
_symmetry.space_group_name_H-M   'P 1'
#
loop_
_entity.id
_entity.type
_entity.pdbx_description
1 polymer ?
#
loop_
_entity_poly.entity_id
_entity_poly.type
_entity_poly.pdbx_seq_one_letter_code
_entity_poly.pdbx_strand_id
1 'polypeptide(L)'
;FPFSWSGEEEMAVDKGVGYLSLKQGQIAQALRAAINEMETDIWTAAYKGASRAYGTAATTPFASTLADPANIKKILDDNGAPSMDRSLVIDTTAGAKMRTLAQLTKVNEANDATLLRQGTLLDIHGFAVRESAKVAAVTAGAMASATTSAAALTVGQTVLPLATAGTGVVAAGDMFTLAND
;
A
#
# COMPACT_ATOMS: atom_id res chain seq x y z
N PHE A 1 -13.96 18.61 8.70
CA PHE A 1 -13.46 18.76 10.08
C PHE A 1 -13.89 20.12 10.57
N PRO A 2 -14.97 20.22 11.37
CA PRO A 2 -15.43 21.51 11.89
C PRO A 2 -14.47 22.03 12.96
N PHE A 3 -14.09 23.29 12.84
CA PHE A 3 -13.46 24.05 13.92
C PHE A 3 -14.53 24.87 14.61
N SER A 4 -14.67 24.72 15.89
CA SER A 4 -15.48 25.61 16.71
C SER A 4 -14.65 26.08 17.90
N TRP A 5 -14.57 27.37 18.09
CA TRP A 5 -13.99 27.99 19.26
C TRP A 5 -15.10 28.73 20.00
N SER A 6 -15.16 28.55 21.29
CA SER A 6 -16.03 29.39 22.10
C SER A 6 -15.39 30.76 22.30
N GLY A 7 -16.22 31.81 22.51
CA GLY A 7 -15.68 33.14 22.75
C GLY A 7 -14.79 33.25 23.98
N GLU A 8 -14.97 32.35 24.96
CA GLU A 8 -14.14 32.26 26.16
C GLU A 8 -12.75 31.68 25.83
N GLU A 9 -12.69 30.68 24.96
CA GLU A 9 -11.42 30.11 24.49
C GLU A 9 -10.65 31.11 23.63
N GLU A 10 -11.32 31.87 22.78
CA GLU A 10 -10.71 32.94 22.03
C GLU A 10 -10.11 34.02 22.95
N MET A 11 -10.87 34.47 23.95
CA MET A 11 -10.37 35.47 24.92
C MET A 11 -9.22 34.96 25.77
N ALA A 12 -9.22 33.68 26.16
CA ALA A 12 -8.16 33.08 26.96
C ALA A 12 -6.84 32.98 26.16
N VAL A 13 -6.92 32.74 24.85
CA VAL A 13 -5.75 32.59 23.98
C VAL A 13 -5.29 33.94 23.42
N ASP A 14 -6.20 34.89 23.17
CA ASP A 14 -5.89 36.19 22.56
C ASP A 14 -5.02 37.09 23.47
N LYS A 15 -5.11 36.89 24.79
CA LYS A 15 -4.22 37.58 25.76
C LYS A 15 -2.84 36.97 25.89
N GLY A 16 -2.55 35.84 25.20
CA GLY A 16 -1.26 35.15 25.23
C GLY A 16 -0.44 35.35 23.96
N VAL A 17 0.89 35.28 24.10
CA VAL A 17 1.81 35.26 22.96
C VAL A 17 1.70 33.91 22.28
N GLY A 18 0.82 33.75 21.29
CA GLY A 18 0.73 32.47 20.57
C GLY A 18 -0.59 32.15 19.88
N TYR A 19 -1.59 33.04 19.99
CA TYR A 19 -2.90 32.83 19.36
C TYR A 19 -2.82 32.46 17.88
N LEU A 20 -2.01 33.19 17.11
CA LEU A 20 -1.86 32.95 15.68
C LEU A 20 -1.17 31.60 15.41
N SER A 21 -0.19 31.21 16.23
CA SER A 21 0.51 29.93 16.07
C SER A 21 -0.37 28.74 16.45
N LEU A 22 -1.26 28.89 17.42
CA LEU A 22 -2.25 27.88 17.78
C LEU A 22 -3.28 27.64 16.67
N LYS A 23 -3.84 28.71 16.08
CA LYS A 23 -4.73 28.61 14.94
C LYS A 23 -4.05 27.97 13.73
N GLN A 24 -2.82 28.36 13.41
CA GLN A 24 -2.02 27.75 12.35
C GLN A 24 -1.79 26.26 12.62
N GLY A 25 -1.46 25.89 13.85
CA GLY A 25 -1.26 24.51 14.26
C GLY A 25 -2.53 23.67 14.08
N GLN A 26 -3.70 24.19 14.47
CA GLN A 26 -4.97 23.49 14.29
C GLN A 26 -5.36 23.31 12.83
N ILE A 27 -5.17 24.33 11.99
CA ILE A 27 -5.40 24.25 10.55
C ILE A 27 -4.48 23.20 9.93
N ALA A 28 -3.18 23.20 10.31
CA ALA A 28 -2.23 22.21 9.83
C ALA A 28 -2.62 20.78 10.22
N GLN A 29 -3.10 20.58 11.44
CA GLN A 29 -3.57 19.24 11.89
C GLN A 29 -4.84 18.79 11.15
N ALA A 30 -5.77 19.69 10.89
CA ALA A 30 -6.96 19.36 10.11
C ALA A 30 -6.63 19.01 8.66
N LEU A 31 -5.71 19.74 8.03
CA LEU A 31 -5.23 19.41 6.70
C LEU A 31 -4.54 18.04 6.66
N ARG A 32 -3.72 17.72 7.67
CA ARG A 32 -3.12 16.39 7.79
C ARG A 32 -4.17 15.29 7.94
N ALA A 33 -5.20 15.53 8.75
CA ALA A 33 -6.29 14.56 8.90
C ALA A 33 -7.03 14.32 7.58
N ALA A 34 -7.33 15.39 6.84
CA ALA A 34 -7.96 15.28 5.52
C ALA A 34 -7.07 14.54 4.51
N ILE A 35 -5.77 14.83 4.47
CA ILE A 35 -4.82 14.13 3.60
C ILE A 35 -4.75 12.64 3.96
N ASN A 36 -4.70 12.31 5.24
CA ASN A 36 -4.68 10.92 5.70
C ASN A 36 -5.93 10.14 5.30
N GLU A 37 -7.09 10.77 5.31
CA GLU A 37 -8.34 10.16 4.85
C GLU A 37 -8.30 9.91 3.33
N MET A 38 -7.89 10.93 2.56
CA MET A 38 -7.71 10.79 1.12
C MET A 38 -6.72 9.67 0.75
N GLU A 39 -5.58 9.56 1.43
CA GLU A 39 -4.60 8.48 1.20
C GLU A 39 -5.22 7.10 1.47
N THR A 40 -6.03 6.96 2.52
CA THR A 40 -6.72 5.71 2.84
C THR A 40 -7.73 5.32 1.74
N ASP A 41 -8.48 6.29 1.23
CA ASP A 41 -9.45 6.07 0.15
C ASP A 41 -8.75 5.71 -1.17
N ILE A 42 -7.66 6.40 -1.50
CA ILE A 42 -6.82 6.08 -2.67
C ILE A 42 -6.27 4.66 -2.56
N TRP A 43 -5.72 4.28 -1.41
CA TRP A 43 -5.22 2.94 -1.18
C TRP A 43 -6.32 1.89 -1.36
N THR A 44 -7.50 2.12 -0.77
CA THR A 44 -8.65 1.23 -0.88
C THR A 44 -9.11 1.06 -2.32
N ALA A 45 -9.17 2.13 -3.10
CA ALA A 45 -9.50 2.08 -4.52
C ALA A 45 -8.42 1.35 -5.33
N ALA A 46 -7.14 1.59 -5.03
CA ALA A 46 -6.01 1.01 -5.74
C ALA A 46 -5.99 -0.53 -5.61
N TYR A 47 -6.05 -1.08 -4.38
CA TYR A 47 -5.97 -2.54 -4.23
C TYR A 47 -7.23 -3.26 -4.73
N LYS A 48 -8.42 -2.64 -4.61
CA LYS A 48 -9.67 -3.22 -5.16
C LYS A 48 -9.74 -3.16 -6.68
N GLY A 49 -9.09 -2.19 -7.31
CA GLY A 49 -9.03 -2.04 -8.76
C GLY A 49 -7.83 -2.73 -9.42
N ALA A 50 -6.90 -3.26 -8.65
CA ALA A 50 -5.75 -3.96 -9.19
C ALA A 50 -6.14 -5.26 -9.87
N SER A 51 -5.56 -5.54 -11.05
CA SER A 51 -5.81 -6.78 -11.82
C SER A 51 -4.76 -7.85 -11.61
N ARG A 52 -3.65 -7.51 -10.97
CA ARG A 52 -2.53 -8.41 -10.68
C ARG A 52 -1.99 -8.15 -9.29
N ALA A 53 -1.54 -9.20 -8.61
CA ALA A 53 -0.86 -9.13 -7.34
C ALA A 53 0.33 -10.09 -7.32
N TYR A 54 1.30 -9.79 -6.47
CA TYR A 54 2.40 -10.67 -6.13
C TYR A 54 2.56 -10.68 -4.61
N GLY A 55 2.84 -11.83 -4.06
CA GLY A 55 3.08 -12.02 -2.63
C GLY A 55 2.32 -13.21 -2.06
N THR A 56 2.59 -13.51 -0.80
CA THR A 56 1.89 -14.55 -0.06
C THR A 56 1.10 -13.91 1.07
N ALA A 57 -0.17 -14.26 1.21
CA ALA A 57 -1.01 -13.74 2.28
C ALA A 57 -0.37 -13.97 3.66
N ALA A 58 -0.57 -13.03 4.57
CA ALA A 58 -0.02 -13.03 5.93
C ALA A 58 1.52 -12.94 6.03
N THR A 59 2.23 -12.67 4.94
CA THR A 59 3.67 -12.41 4.99
C THR A 59 3.97 -10.93 4.80
N THR A 60 4.89 -10.40 5.61
CA THR A 60 5.35 -9.02 5.43
C THR A 60 6.27 -8.96 4.21
N PRO A 61 6.05 -8.05 3.27
CA PRO A 61 6.96 -7.82 2.16
C PRO A 61 8.39 -7.50 2.65
N PHE A 62 9.38 -7.84 1.85
CA PHE A 62 10.82 -7.59 2.14
C PHE A 62 11.33 -8.23 3.43
N ALA A 63 10.74 -9.33 3.88
CA ALA A 63 11.13 -9.97 5.14
C ALA A 63 12.57 -10.49 5.10
N SER A 64 13.06 -10.98 3.96
CA SER A 64 14.38 -11.59 3.82
C SER A 64 15.11 -11.31 2.51
N THR A 65 14.39 -10.92 1.45
CA THR A 65 14.96 -10.76 0.10
C THR A 65 14.34 -9.57 -0.63
N LEU A 66 14.99 -9.17 -1.72
CA LEU A 66 14.48 -8.18 -2.68
C LEU A 66 13.72 -8.83 -3.85
N ALA A 67 13.20 -10.02 -3.65
CA ALA A 67 12.45 -10.74 -4.68
C ALA A 67 11.11 -10.06 -5.00
N ASP A 68 10.47 -9.44 -3.99
CA ASP A 68 9.16 -8.81 -4.16
C ASP A 68 9.17 -7.67 -5.21
N PRO A 69 10.04 -6.66 -5.15
CA PRO A 69 10.08 -5.61 -6.16
C PRO A 69 10.52 -6.13 -7.53
N ALA A 70 11.37 -7.15 -7.58
CA ALA A 70 11.79 -7.76 -8.84
C ALA A 70 10.61 -8.46 -9.56
N ASN A 71 9.77 -9.19 -8.82
CA ASN A 71 8.60 -9.86 -9.38
C ASN A 71 7.48 -8.87 -9.72
N ILE A 72 7.28 -7.82 -8.93
CA ILE A 72 6.36 -6.73 -9.27
C ILE A 72 6.79 -6.06 -10.57
N LYS A 73 8.10 -5.79 -10.72
CA LYS A 73 8.65 -5.25 -11.96
C LYS A 73 8.37 -6.17 -13.15
N LYS A 74 8.62 -7.48 -12.98
CA LYS A 74 8.34 -8.48 -14.02
C LYS A 74 6.87 -8.42 -14.46
N ILE A 75 5.92 -8.39 -13.52
CA ILE A 75 4.48 -8.30 -13.83
C ILE A 75 4.17 -7.04 -14.66
N LEU A 76 4.74 -5.90 -14.30
CA LEU A 76 4.53 -4.66 -15.04
C LEU A 76 5.14 -4.72 -16.45
N ASP A 77 6.32 -5.29 -16.58
CA ASP A 77 7.01 -5.44 -17.87
C ASP A 77 6.28 -6.43 -18.77
N ASP A 78 5.83 -7.56 -18.25
CA ASP A 78 5.04 -8.56 -18.98
C ASP A 78 3.70 -7.99 -19.49
N ASN A 79 3.12 -7.03 -18.77
CA ASN A 79 1.89 -6.33 -19.19
C ASN A 79 2.16 -5.06 -20.02
N GLY A 80 3.39 -4.80 -20.42
CA GLY A 80 3.73 -3.67 -21.29
C GLY A 80 3.62 -2.28 -20.63
N ALA A 81 3.66 -2.20 -19.30
CA ALA A 81 3.62 -0.91 -18.60
C ALA A 81 4.90 -0.10 -18.90
N PRO A 82 4.82 1.25 -19.10
CA PRO A 82 5.98 2.09 -19.28
C PRO A 82 7.01 1.91 -18.16
N SER A 83 8.29 1.92 -18.50
CA SER A 83 9.38 1.73 -17.53
C SER A 83 9.79 3.01 -16.80
N MET A 84 9.25 4.17 -17.22
CA MET A 84 9.57 5.48 -16.66
C MET A 84 8.60 5.82 -15.52
N ASP A 85 9.09 6.58 -14.54
CA ASP A 85 8.32 7.15 -13.41
C ASP A 85 7.54 6.11 -12.57
N ARG A 86 8.11 4.92 -12.41
CA ARG A 86 7.50 3.90 -11.56
C ARG A 86 7.76 4.21 -10.10
N SER A 87 6.72 4.21 -9.30
CA SER A 87 6.80 4.38 -7.85
C SER A 87 6.29 3.13 -7.15
N LEU A 88 6.93 2.77 -6.05
CA LEU A 88 6.52 1.70 -5.14
C LEU A 88 6.17 2.31 -3.78
N VAL A 89 4.90 2.27 -3.43
CA VAL A 89 4.44 2.75 -2.13
C VAL A 89 4.28 1.57 -1.19
N ILE A 90 4.94 1.62 -0.04
CA ILE A 90 4.97 0.56 0.96
C ILE A 90 4.47 1.05 2.31
N ASP A 91 4.02 0.13 3.16
CA ASP A 91 3.71 0.42 4.54
C ASP A 91 4.97 0.60 5.40
N THR A 92 4.79 1.15 6.59
CA THR A 92 5.90 1.39 7.53
C THR A 92 6.54 0.10 8.05
N THR A 93 5.79 -1.01 8.08
CA THR A 93 6.31 -2.32 8.50
C THR A 93 7.24 -2.89 7.43
N ALA A 94 6.84 -2.83 6.17
CA ALA A 94 7.69 -3.22 5.04
C ALA A 94 8.92 -2.31 4.93
N GLY A 95 8.76 -1.00 5.16
CA GLY A 95 9.87 -0.06 5.22
C GLY A 95 10.88 -0.37 6.32
N ALA A 96 10.40 -0.74 7.51
CA ALA A 96 11.27 -1.18 8.61
C ALA A 96 12.04 -2.46 8.25
N LYS A 97 11.37 -3.44 7.61
CA LYS A 97 12.04 -4.66 7.12
C LYS A 97 13.10 -4.36 6.07
N MET A 98 12.76 -3.51 5.10
CA MET A 98 13.68 -3.10 4.03
C MET A 98 14.96 -2.45 4.60
N ARG A 99 14.85 -1.63 5.64
CA ARG A 99 16.01 -1.01 6.33
C ARG A 99 16.90 -2.01 7.06
N THR A 100 16.43 -3.21 7.33
CA THR A 100 17.21 -4.28 8.00
C THR A 100 17.81 -5.29 7.03
N LEU A 101 17.50 -5.22 5.73
CA LEU A 101 18.05 -6.14 4.74
C LEU A 101 19.56 -5.95 4.59
N ALA A 102 20.31 -7.05 4.76
CA ALA A 102 21.77 -7.03 4.67
C ALA A 102 22.29 -6.52 3.32
N GLN A 103 21.57 -6.83 2.23
CA GLN A 103 21.90 -6.40 0.87
C GLN A 103 21.83 -4.87 0.70
N LEU A 104 21.00 -4.18 1.47
CA LEU A 104 20.83 -2.73 1.41
C LEU A 104 21.64 -1.99 2.49
N THR A 105 22.00 -2.65 3.57
CA THR A 105 22.78 -2.04 4.67
C THR A 105 24.27 -2.12 4.46
N LYS A 106 24.75 -3.08 3.67
CA LYS A 106 26.16 -3.20 3.35
C LYS A 106 26.56 -2.28 2.20
N VAL A 107 27.43 -1.35 2.47
CA VAL A 107 27.90 -0.35 1.48
C VAL A 107 28.54 -0.99 0.25
N ASN A 108 29.21 -2.12 0.42
CA ASN A 108 29.84 -2.86 -0.68
C ASN A 108 28.84 -3.55 -1.62
N GLU A 109 27.63 -3.83 -1.15
CA GLU A 109 26.58 -4.45 -1.95
C GLU A 109 25.61 -3.41 -2.53
N ALA A 110 25.22 -2.42 -1.70
CA ALA A 110 24.28 -1.35 -2.07
C ALA A 110 24.94 -0.16 -2.78
N ASN A 111 26.26 -0.03 -2.69
CA ASN A 111 27.04 1.12 -3.16
C ASN A 111 26.57 2.48 -2.58
N ASP A 112 25.85 2.48 -1.47
CA ASP A 112 25.34 3.67 -0.81
C ASP A 112 25.27 3.48 0.72
N ALA A 113 25.64 4.51 1.47
CA ALA A 113 25.57 4.55 2.93
C ALA A 113 24.34 5.34 3.46
N THR A 114 23.53 5.91 2.60
CA THR A 114 22.45 6.83 2.95
C THR A 114 21.36 6.12 3.73
N LEU A 115 21.01 4.89 3.36
CA LEU A 115 20.04 4.09 4.07
C LEU A 115 20.45 3.87 5.54
N LEU A 116 21.71 3.49 5.76
CA LEU A 116 22.22 3.20 7.10
C LEU A 116 22.34 4.46 7.98
N ARG A 117 22.74 5.59 7.38
CA ARG A 117 22.98 6.85 8.10
C ARG A 117 21.73 7.69 8.30
N GLN A 118 20.87 7.76 7.29
CA GLN A 118 19.72 8.67 7.25
C GLN A 118 18.38 7.94 7.30
N GLY A 119 18.37 6.60 7.13
CA GLY A 119 17.14 5.81 7.03
C GLY A 119 16.32 6.07 5.78
N THR A 120 16.88 6.79 4.80
CA THR A 120 16.21 7.09 3.53
C THR A 120 16.17 5.83 2.68
N LEU A 121 14.98 5.47 2.18
CA LEU A 121 14.83 4.32 1.30
C LEU A 121 15.42 4.62 -0.08
N LEU A 122 16.15 3.64 -0.60
CA LEU A 122 16.81 3.73 -1.90
C LEU A 122 15.83 3.37 -3.01
N ASP A 123 16.08 3.89 -4.21
CA ASP A 123 15.39 3.44 -5.41
C ASP A 123 15.87 2.04 -5.78
N ILE A 124 14.92 1.10 -5.95
CA ILE A 124 15.21 -0.32 -6.13
C ILE A 124 14.51 -0.83 -7.39
N HIS A 125 15.24 -1.56 -8.22
CA HIS A 125 14.74 -2.18 -9.45
C HIS A 125 14.00 -1.20 -10.39
N GLY A 126 14.35 0.09 -10.36
CA GLY A 126 13.72 1.13 -11.17
C GLY A 126 12.41 1.68 -10.58
N PHE A 127 12.14 1.41 -9.32
CA PHE A 127 11.06 2.03 -8.57
C PHE A 127 11.58 3.10 -7.62
N ALA A 128 10.96 4.27 -7.63
CA ALA A 128 11.10 5.25 -6.56
C ALA A 128 10.30 4.77 -5.34
N VAL A 129 10.99 4.37 -4.28
CA VAL A 129 10.34 3.82 -3.07
C VAL A 129 9.81 4.94 -2.19
N ARG A 130 8.54 4.86 -1.84
CA ARG A 130 7.84 5.79 -0.95
C ARG A 130 7.17 5.02 0.18
N GLU A 131 7.11 5.62 1.35
CA GLU A 131 6.53 5.01 2.55
C GLU A 131 5.32 5.83 3.02
N SER A 132 4.20 5.15 3.27
CA SER A 132 3.02 5.77 3.87
C SER A 132 2.42 4.86 4.94
N ALA A 133 2.12 5.44 6.10
CA ALA A 133 1.44 4.74 7.19
C ALA A 133 -0.05 4.41 6.86
N LYS A 134 -0.56 4.90 5.74
CA LYS A 134 -1.95 4.67 5.30
C LYS A 134 -2.10 3.48 4.35
N VAL A 135 -0.98 2.89 3.93
CA VAL A 135 -0.99 1.59 3.24
C VAL A 135 -1.28 0.51 4.27
N ALA A 136 -2.54 0.22 4.49
CA ALA A 136 -2.97 -0.79 5.45
C ALA A 136 -2.81 -2.20 4.87
N ALA A 137 -2.58 -3.19 5.74
CA ALA A 137 -2.60 -4.58 5.34
C ALA A 137 -3.99 -4.98 4.82
N VAL A 138 -4.03 -5.62 3.66
CA VAL A 138 -5.27 -6.15 3.09
C VAL A 138 -5.53 -7.53 3.65
N THR A 139 -6.72 -7.73 4.19
CA THR A 139 -7.16 -9.06 4.64
C THR A 139 -7.80 -9.78 3.47
N ALA A 140 -7.13 -10.81 2.96
CA ALA A 140 -7.67 -11.66 1.92
C ALA A 140 -8.86 -12.49 2.43
N GLY A 141 -9.79 -12.80 1.56
CA GLY A 141 -10.86 -13.74 1.85
C GLY A 141 -10.30 -15.16 2.09
N ALA A 142 -11.05 -15.94 2.85
CA ALA A 142 -10.65 -17.29 3.24
C ALA A 142 -11.17 -18.37 2.27
N MET A 143 -11.53 -18.01 1.03
CA MET A 143 -12.10 -18.96 0.06
C MET A 143 -11.06 -20.02 -0.34
N ALA A 144 -11.45 -21.28 -0.22
CA ALA A 144 -10.64 -22.43 -0.61
C ALA A 144 -11.51 -23.53 -1.23
N SER A 145 -10.88 -24.35 -2.08
CA SER A 145 -11.50 -25.53 -2.68
C SER A 145 -12.78 -25.26 -3.52
N ALA A 146 -12.92 -24.07 -4.06
CA ALA A 146 -13.97 -23.78 -5.02
C ALA A 146 -13.63 -24.43 -6.37
N THR A 147 -14.64 -24.95 -7.05
CA THR A 147 -14.49 -25.48 -8.41
C THR A 147 -15.44 -24.75 -9.36
N THR A 148 -14.93 -24.45 -10.55
CA THR A 148 -15.74 -23.84 -11.60
C THR A 148 -16.73 -24.86 -12.17
N SER A 149 -17.89 -24.38 -12.64
CA SER A 149 -18.84 -25.22 -13.35
C SER A 149 -18.20 -25.74 -14.65
N ALA A 150 -18.54 -26.99 -15.03
CA ALA A 150 -18.13 -27.59 -16.30
C ALA A 150 -18.80 -26.93 -17.54
N ALA A 151 -19.71 -25.98 -17.34
CA ALA A 151 -20.31 -25.23 -18.44
C ALA A 151 -19.25 -24.38 -19.14
N ALA A 152 -19.26 -24.36 -20.47
CA ALA A 152 -18.38 -23.53 -21.26
C ALA A 152 -18.58 -22.05 -20.90
N LEU A 153 -17.49 -21.39 -20.51
CA LEU A 153 -17.48 -19.96 -20.24
C LEU A 153 -17.25 -19.21 -21.54
N THR A 154 -18.06 -18.20 -21.81
CA THR A 154 -17.87 -17.33 -22.97
C THR A 154 -16.89 -16.21 -22.69
N VAL A 155 -16.09 -15.82 -23.68
CA VAL A 155 -15.19 -14.69 -23.58
C VAL A 155 -15.95 -13.42 -23.22
N GLY A 156 -15.47 -12.70 -22.21
CA GLY A 156 -16.12 -11.49 -21.70
C GLY A 156 -17.17 -11.72 -20.61
N GLN A 157 -17.31 -12.93 -20.12
CA GLN A 157 -18.21 -13.22 -19.01
C GLN A 157 -17.69 -12.58 -17.71
N THR A 158 -18.56 -11.85 -17.03
CA THR A 158 -18.24 -11.15 -15.77
C THR A 158 -18.65 -11.94 -14.52
N VAL A 159 -19.43 -13.01 -14.69
CA VAL A 159 -19.89 -13.87 -13.61
C VAL A 159 -19.32 -15.26 -13.81
N LEU A 160 -18.56 -15.75 -12.85
CA LEU A 160 -17.98 -17.08 -12.86
C LEU A 160 -18.91 -18.04 -12.09
N PRO A 161 -19.62 -18.97 -12.77
CA PRO A 161 -20.45 -19.95 -12.09
C PRO A 161 -19.58 -21.01 -11.41
N LEU A 162 -19.84 -21.25 -10.14
CA LEU A 162 -19.16 -22.29 -9.36
C LEU A 162 -20.02 -23.56 -9.31
N ALA A 163 -19.39 -24.72 -9.55
CA ALA A 163 -20.04 -26.02 -9.33
C ALA A 163 -20.05 -26.35 -7.83
N THR A 164 -18.97 -26.00 -7.14
CA THR A 164 -18.86 -26.12 -5.69
C THR A 164 -18.39 -24.79 -5.15
N ALA A 165 -19.13 -24.20 -4.21
CA ALA A 165 -18.80 -22.90 -3.63
C ALA A 165 -17.51 -22.92 -2.78
N GLY A 166 -17.00 -24.12 -2.43
CA GLY A 166 -15.86 -24.24 -1.53
C GLY A 166 -16.19 -23.86 -0.10
N THR A 167 -15.17 -23.48 0.65
CA THR A 167 -15.29 -22.99 2.04
C THR A 167 -14.78 -21.56 2.12
N GLY A 168 -15.32 -20.77 3.04
CA GLY A 168 -14.91 -19.38 3.25
C GLY A 168 -15.59 -18.40 2.32
N VAL A 169 -15.17 -17.16 2.35
CA VAL A 169 -15.76 -16.02 1.64
C VAL A 169 -14.72 -15.35 0.77
N VAL A 170 -15.11 -14.82 -0.36
CA VAL A 170 -14.30 -13.94 -1.20
C VAL A 170 -14.47 -12.51 -0.71
N ALA A 171 -13.38 -11.83 -0.48
CA ALA A 171 -13.37 -10.40 -0.17
C ALA A 171 -13.15 -9.55 -1.43
N ALA A 172 -13.68 -8.34 -1.41
CA ALA A 172 -13.48 -7.42 -2.53
C ALA A 172 -11.98 -7.03 -2.64
N GLY A 173 -11.39 -7.28 -3.80
CA GLY A 173 -9.96 -7.09 -4.03
C GLY A 173 -9.14 -8.39 -3.99
N ASP A 174 -9.77 -9.53 -3.69
CA ASP A 174 -9.09 -10.82 -3.80
C ASP A 174 -8.74 -11.15 -5.24
N MET A 175 -7.57 -11.70 -5.41
CA MET A 175 -7.11 -12.23 -6.68
C MET A 175 -7.05 -13.75 -6.63
N PHE A 176 -7.46 -14.38 -7.69
CA PHE A 176 -7.41 -15.83 -7.83
C PHE A 176 -6.86 -16.20 -9.20
N THR A 177 -6.21 -17.32 -9.28
CA THR A 177 -5.78 -17.95 -10.52
C THR A 177 -6.61 -19.21 -10.78
N LEU A 178 -6.95 -19.44 -12.02
CA LEU A 178 -7.57 -20.68 -12.42
C LEU A 178 -6.49 -21.75 -12.63
N ALA A 179 -6.77 -22.99 -12.22
CA ALA A 179 -5.86 -24.09 -12.51
C ALA A 179 -5.76 -24.25 -14.04
N ASN A 180 -4.53 -24.34 -14.55
CA ASN A 180 -4.18 -24.43 -15.98
C ASN A 180 -4.24 -23.11 -16.78
N ASP A 181 -4.24 -21.96 -16.10
CA ASP A 181 -4.05 -20.67 -16.74
C ASP A 181 -2.55 -20.23 -16.67
#